data_29b14d50b56636fb49b95ff46e1b31c6
#
_entry.id   29b14d50b56636fb49b95ff46e1b31c6
#
_cell.length_a   1.000
_cell.length_b   1.000
_cell.length_c   1.000
_cell.angle_alpha   90.00
_cell.angle_beta   90.00
_cell.angle_gamma   90.00
#
_symmetry.space_group_name_H-M   'P 1'
#
loop_
_entity.id
_entity.type
_entity.pdbx_description
1 polymer ?
#
loop_
_entity_poly.entity_id
_entity_poly.type
_entity_poly.pdbx_seq_one_letter_code
_entity_poly.pdbx_strand_id
1 'polypeptide(L)'
;MPEYFQQRLAYESAETFQPYTFASSGFAPDAIVINLGTNDYSHCRQMPGGECEAGFAQAFTKTYVDFMRNATRWYDKPDIHFFCGVGPITINYWPAVEAAVALAKAQGLKATLVDMQACNNMTGHALTNMTGGCQGCATHPGIDGHRRMFELSYPTMKETLGW
;
A
#
# COMPACT_ATOMS: atom_id res chain seq x y z
N MET A 1 0.68 2.09 10.46
CA MET A 1 1.92 1.93 9.66
C MET A 1 2.71 3.21 9.46
N PRO A 2 2.16 4.39 9.10
CA PRO A 2 2.98 5.60 8.96
C PRO A 2 3.78 5.97 10.21
N GLU A 3 3.21 5.76 11.38
CA GLU A 3 3.83 6.05 12.68
C GLU A 3 5.04 5.16 12.99
N TYR A 4 5.06 3.94 12.45
CA TYR A 4 6.09 2.95 12.70
C TYR A 4 7.14 2.86 11.60
N PHE A 5 6.99 3.60 10.50
CA PHE A 5 7.88 3.50 9.35
C PHE A 5 9.34 3.84 9.68
N GLN A 6 9.55 4.78 10.61
CA GLN A 6 10.88 5.16 11.05
C GLN A 6 11.43 4.32 12.22
N GLN A 7 10.66 3.39 12.74
CA GLN A 7 11.11 2.50 13.82
C GLN A 7 11.96 1.37 13.25
N ARG A 8 13.12 1.15 13.87
CA ARG A 8 14.00 0.04 13.52
C ARG A 8 13.59 -1.28 14.17
N LEU A 9 12.95 -1.20 15.31
CA LEU A 9 12.47 -2.35 16.10
C LEU A 9 11.00 -2.17 16.45
N ALA A 10 10.20 -3.20 16.22
CA ALA A 10 8.74 -3.16 16.43
C ALA A 10 8.32 -2.93 17.92
N TYR A 11 9.24 -3.09 18.85
CA TYR A 11 9.01 -2.97 20.29
C TYR A 11 9.76 -1.81 20.94
N GLU A 12 10.25 -0.83 20.17
CA GLU A 12 10.78 0.41 20.74
C GLU A 12 9.67 1.15 21.46
N SER A 13 9.89 1.50 22.75
CA SER A 13 8.97 2.34 23.49
C SER A 13 9.08 3.81 23.03
N ALA A 14 8.06 4.61 23.31
CA ALA A 14 8.11 6.05 23.01
C ALA A 14 9.31 6.75 23.67
N GLU A 15 9.79 6.23 24.81
CA GLU A 15 10.92 6.77 25.56
C GLU A 15 12.29 6.42 24.93
N THR A 16 12.37 5.25 24.26
CA THR A 16 13.60 4.76 23.64
C THR A 16 13.63 4.98 22.13
N PHE A 17 12.53 5.44 21.54
CA PHE A 17 12.39 5.66 20.13
C PHE A 17 13.36 6.74 19.64
N GLN A 18 14.28 6.32 18.77
CA GLN A 18 15.13 7.23 18.00
C GLN A 18 14.75 7.10 16.52
N PRO A 19 14.15 8.13 15.92
CA PRO A 19 13.78 8.07 14.51
C PRO A 19 14.99 7.69 13.64
N TYR A 20 14.82 6.72 12.76
CA TYR A 20 15.87 6.38 11.82
C TYR A 20 16.02 7.50 10.79
N THR A 21 17.22 8.03 10.68
CA THR A 21 17.53 9.09 9.72
C THR A 21 17.89 8.47 8.37
N PHE A 22 16.90 8.31 7.51
CA PHE A 22 17.09 7.70 6.19
C PHE A 22 18.08 8.48 5.32
N ALA A 23 18.01 9.81 5.34
CA ALA A 23 18.91 10.66 4.57
C ALA A 23 20.40 10.44 4.93
N SER A 24 20.72 10.13 6.20
CA SER A 24 22.08 9.85 6.63
C SER A 24 22.55 8.41 6.32
N SER A 25 21.67 7.52 5.90
CA SER A 25 22.00 6.12 5.57
C SER A 25 22.77 5.99 4.24
N GLY A 26 22.76 7.02 3.41
CA GLY A 26 23.28 6.97 2.04
C GLY A 26 22.38 6.19 1.05
N PHE A 27 21.25 5.66 1.52
CA PHE A 27 20.27 4.99 0.68
C PHE A 27 19.07 5.90 0.41
N ALA A 28 18.76 6.14 -0.85
CA ALA A 28 17.57 6.84 -1.29
C ALA A 28 16.88 6.04 -2.41
N PRO A 29 15.65 5.55 -2.20
CA PRO A 29 14.96 4.74 -3.19
C PRO A 29 14.54 5.58 -4.40
N ASP A 30 14.62 5.03 -5.61
CA ASP A 30 14.01 5.63 -6.80
C ASP A 30 12.50 5.44 -6.82
N ALA A 31 12.04 4.33 -6.22
CA ALA A 31 10.62 4.01 -6.11
C ALA A 31 10.28 3.33 -4.78
N ILE A 32 9.06 3.53 -4.32
CA ILE A 32 8.49 2.85 -3.15
C ILE A 32 7.17 2.19 -3.56
N VAL A 33 7.05 0.90 -3.29
CA VAL A 33 5.78 0.17 -3.45
C VAL A 33 5.02 0.20 -2.13
N ILE A 34 3.80 0.71 -2.16
CA ILE A 34 2.89 0.76 -1.01
C ILE A 34 1.72 -0.19 -1.29
N ASN A 35 1.62 -1.27 -0.54
CA ASN A 35 0.47 -2.19 -0.59
C ASN A 35 -0.16 -2.27 0.80
N LEU A 36 -0.84 -1.20 1.19
CA LEU A 36 -1.49 -1.01 2.48
C LEU A 36 -2.97 -0.69 2.29
N GLY A 37 -3.80 -1.04 3.28
CA GLY A 37 -5.24 -0.78 3.28
C GLY A 37 -6.09 -2.02 3.55
N THR A 38 -5.57 -3.22 3.29
CA THR A 38 -6.31 -4.47 3.53
C THR A 38 -6.81 -4.58 4.97
N ASN A 39 -5.95 -4.34 5.95
CA ASN A 39 -6.31 -4.46 7.36
C ASN A 39 -7.21 -3.31 7.83
N ASP A 40 -6.96 -2.11 7.34
CA ASP A 40 -7.79 -0.94 7.65
C ASP A 40 -9.26 -1.19 7.24
N TYR A 41 -9.48 -1.63 6.00
CA TYR A 41 -10.82 -1.93 5.48
C TYR A 41 -11.40 -3.26 5.97
N SER A 42 -10.57 -4.22 6.37
CA SER A 42 -11.03 -5.44 7.03
C SER A 42 -11.59 -5.14 8.42
N HIS A 43 -11.04 -4.15 9.14
CA HIS A 43 -11.57 -3.68 10.40
C HIS A 43 -12.99 -3.11 10.24
N CYS A 44 -13.27 -2.36 9.19
CA CYS A 44 -14.62 -1.83 8.91
C CYS A 44 -15.69 -2.93 8.85
N ARG A 45 -15.35 -4.11 8.32
CA ARG A 45 -16.28 -5.25 8.26
C ARG A 45 -16.65 -5.83 9.63
N GLN A 46 -15.85 -5.56 10.65
CA GLN A 46 -16.08 -6.01 12.02
C GLN A 46 -16.93 -5.00 12.80
N MET A 47 -17.16 -3.80 12.24
CA MET A 47 -18.04 -2.80 12.83
C MET A 47 -19.50 -3.19 12.71
N PRO A 48 -20.38 -2.73 13.62
CA PRO A 48 -21.82 -2.91 13.48
C PRO A 48 -22.30 -2.37 12.11
N GLY A 49 -22.94 -3.22 11.33
CA GLY A 49 -23.40 -2.88 9.97
C GLY A 49 -22.40 -3.20 8.85
N GLY A 50 -21.15 -3.58 9.18
CA GLY A 50 -20.13 -3.99 8.18
C GLY A 50 -19.58 -2.88 7.30
N GLU A 51 -19.86 -1.63 7.64
CA GLU A 51 -19.43 -0.44 6.92
C GLU A 51 -18.40 0.36 7.72
N CYS A 52 -17.53 1.07 7.01
CA CYS A 52 -16.62 2.01 7.65
C CYS A 52 -17.38 3.22 8.19
N GLU A 53 -16.87 3.80 9.27
CA GLU A 53 -17.41 5.05 9.82
C GLU A 53 -17.40 6.18 8.77
N ALA A 54 -18.34 7.10 8.92
CA ALA A 54 -18.41 8.29 8.07
C ALA A 54 -17.07 9.06 8.09
N GLY A 55 -16.53 9.39 6.93
CA GLY A 55 -15.25 10.08 6.79
C GLY A 55 -14.02 9.17 6.81
N PHE A 56 -14.17 7.86 7.05
CA PHE A 56 -13.03 6.93 7.07
C PHE A 56 -12.23 6.94 5.76
N ALA A 57 -12.90 6.87 4.60
CA ALA A 57 -12.24 6.87 3.30
C ALA A 57 -11.44 8.17 3.05
N GLN A 58 -11.97 9.31 3.49
CA GLN A 58 -11.28 10.60 3.38
C GLN A 58 -10.04 10.65 4.30
N ALA A 59 -10.19 10.16 5.54
CA ALA A 59 -9.07 10.09 6.49
C ALA A 59 -7.99 9.13 5.99
N PHE A 60 -8.35 7.96 5.46
CA PHE A 60 -7.45 7.01 4.84
C PHE A 60 -6.69 7.65 3.67
N THR A 61 -7.41 8.25 2.71
CA THR A 61 -6.84 8.94 1.55
C THR A 61 -5.82 10.00 1.97
N LYS A 62 -6.20 10.85 2.94
CA LYS A 62 -5.30 11.89 3.46
C LYS A 62 -4.04 11.29 4.08
N THR A 63 -4.19 10.30 4.96
CA THR A 63 -3.07 9.63 5.64
C THR A 63 -2.11 8.98 4.63
N TYR A 64 -2.68 8.37 3.59
CA TYR A 64 -1.90 7.75 2.52
C TYR A 64 -1.03 8.76 1.76
N VAL A 65 -1.59 9.92 1.40
CA VAL A 65 -0.86 11.01 0.74
C VAL A 65 0.18 11.65 1.68
N ASP A 66 -0.18 11.85 2.94
CA ASP A 66 0.75 12.39 3.95
C ASP A 66 1.94 11.44 4.17
N PHE A 67 1.73 10.12 4.13
CA PHE A 67 2.81 9.15 4.18
C PHE A 67 3.77 9.31 2.99
N MET A 68 3.26 9.41 1.76
CA MET A 68 4.10 9.62 0.57
C MET A 68 4.92 10.92 0.68
N ARG A 69 4.29 12.01 1.11
CA ARG A 69 4.96 13.29 1.31
C ARG A 69 6.04 13.20 2.40
N ASN A 70 5.76 12.50 3.49
CA ASN A 70 6.74 12.32 4.56
C ASN A 70 7.90 11.43 4.09
N ALA A 71 7.64 10.39 3.30
CA ALA A 71 8.69 9.55 2.74
C ALA A 71 9.69 10.36 1.87
N THR A 72 9.21 11.28 1.03
CA THR A 72 10.11 12.16 0.26
C THR A 72 11.01 13.01 1.17
N ARG A 73 10.47 13.45 2.31
CA ARG A 73 11.25 14.23 3.30
C ARG A 73 12.23 13.37 4.07
N TRP A 74 11.84 12.17 4.48
CA TRP A 74 12.70 11.25 5.25
C TRP A 74 13.92 10.81 4.47
N TYR A 75 13.76 10.61 3.15
CA TYR A 75 14.85 10.24 2.25
C TYR A 75 15.57 11.45 1.64
N ASP A 76 15.09 12.67 1.89
CA ASP A 76 15.57 13.90 1.21
C ASP A 76 15.60 13.73 -0.32
N LYS A 77 14.54 13.11 -0.84
CA LYS A 77 14.41 12.78 -2.27
C LYS A 77 13.00 13.11 -2.77
N PRO A 78 12.80 14.28 -3.40
CA PRO A 78 11.47 14.73 -3.80
C PRO A 78 10.90 13.99 -5.01
N ASP A 79 11.72 13.27 -5.76
CA ASP A 79 11.36 12.63 -7.03
C ASP A 79 11.07 11.13 -6.91
N ILE A 80 10.95 10.59 -5.71
CA ILE A 80 10.54 9.20 -5.48
C ILE A 80 9.22 8.91 -6.20
N HIS A 81 9.16 7.80 -6.94
CA HIS A 81 7.93 7.32 -7.55
C HIS A 81 7.21 6.33 -6.62
N PHE A 82 5.94 6.60 -6.30
CA PHE A 82 5.12 5.72 -5.46
C PHE A 82 4.23 4.83 -6.30
N PHE A 83 4.38 3.52 -6.19
CA PHE A 83 3.47 2.52 -6.76
C PHE A 83 2.50 2.07 -5.68
N CYS A 84 1.25 2.47 -5.82
CA CYS A 84 0.18 2.24 -4.85
C CYS A 84 -0.59 0.98 -5.24
N GLY A 85 -0.26 -0.15 -4.61
CA GLY A 85 -0.82 -1.46 -4.90
C GLY A 85 -2.16 -1.71 -4.20
N VAL A 86 -3.09 -2.36 -4.90
CA VAL A 86 -4.36 -2.85 -4.35
C VAL A 86 -4.52 -4.34 -4.65
N GLY A 87 -4.75 -5.12 -3.61
CA GLY A 87 -4.83 -6.58 -3.63
C GLY A 87 -3.71 -7.22 -2.80
N PRO A 88 -3.54 -8.55 -2.83
CA PRO A 88 -4.38 -9.55 -3.50
C PRO A 88 -5.58 -9.99 -2.68
N ILE A 89 -5.66 -9.62 -1.37
CA ILE A 89 -6.62 -10.20 -0.42
C ILE A 89 -7.99 -9.54 -0.53
N THR A 90 -8.06 -8.22 -0.59
CA THR A 90 -9.31 -7.46 -0.74
C THR A 90 -9.10 -6.25 -1.64
N ILE A 91 -10.19 -5.77 -2.23
CA ILE A 91 -10.18 -4.65 -3.17
C ILE A 91 -11.14 -3.54 -2.77
N ASN A 92 -11.86 -3.69 -1.66
CA ASN A 92 -12.87 -2.71 -1.23
C ASN A 92 -12.26 -1.33 -0.91
N TYR A 93 -10.95 -1.25 -0.72
CA TYR A 93 -10.22 0.01 -0.55
C TYR A 93 -9.68 0.61 -1.87
N TRP A 94 -9.95 -0.03 -3.03
CA TRP A 94 -9.51 0.48 -4.34
C TRP A 94 -9.88 1.95 -4.57
N PRO A 95 -11.16 2.37 -4.39
CA PRO A 95 -11.53 3.77 -4.64
C PRO A 95 -10.77 4.77 -3.77
N ALA A 96 -10.43 4.40 -2.53
CA ALA A 96 -9.68 5.28 -1.64
C ALA A 96 -8.20 5.40 -2.03
N VAL A 97 -7.56 4.31 -2.51
CA VAL A 97 -6.19 4.36 -3.02
C VAL A 97 -6.14 5.12 -4.36
N GLU A 98 -7.12 4.91 -5.23
CA GLU A 98 -7.25 5.67 -6.48
C GLU A 98 -7.38 7.18 -6.21
N ALA A 99 -8.23 7.57 -5.26
CA ALA A 99 -8.36 8.95 -4.80
C ALA A 99 -7.04 9.48 -4.20
N ALA A 100 -6.31 8.66 -3.45
CA ALA A 100 -5.00 9.03 -2.90
C ALA A 100 -3.97 9.26 -4.01
N VAL A 101 -3.93 8.43 -5.05
CA VAL A 101 -3.06 8.63 -6.22
C VAL A 101 -3.41 9.92 -6.96
N ALA A 102 -4.70 10.18 -7.17
CA ALA A 102 -5.14 11.41 -7.83
C ALA A 102 -4.76 12.65 -7.02
N LEU A 103 -4.99 12.62 -5.70
CA LEU A 103 -4.62 13.72 -4.79
C LEU A 103 -3.10 13.92 -4.71
N ALA A 104 -2.32 12.84 -4.66
CA ALA A 104 -0.85 12.89 -4.67
C ALA A 104 -0.32 13.57 -5.94
N LYS A 105 -0.84 13.18 -7.11
CA LYS A 105 -0.49 13.82 -8.40
C LYS A 105 -0.85 15.31 -8.42
N ALA A 106 -2.03 15.68 -7.93
CA ALA A 106 -2.45 17.07 -7.84
C ALA A 106 -1.54 17.91 -6.93
N GLN A 107 -0.82 17.27 -6.01
CA GLN A 107 0.15 17.89 -5.09
C GLN A 107 1.60 17.77 -5.58
N GLY A 108 1.83 17.33 -6.82
CA GLY A 108 3.15 17.24 -7.44
C GLY A 108 3.96 15.98 -7.07
N LEU A 109 3.37 14.99 -6.39
CA LEU A 109 4.02 13.71 -6.13
C LEU A 109 3.90 12.79 -7.35
N LYS A 110 4.92 11.96 -7.58
CA LYS A 110 4.88 10.91 -8.60
C LYS A 110 4.21 9.68 -8.01
N ALA A 111 3.03 9.33 -8.48
CA ALA A 111 2.28 8.17 -7.97
C ALA A 111 1.56 7.44 -9.10
N THR A 112 1.51 6.11 -9.02
CA THR A 112 0.82 5.24 -9.98
C THR A 112 0.06 4.17 -9.23
N LEU A 113 -1.22 3.98 -9.58
CA LEU A 113 -2.04 2.88 -9.08
C LEU A 113 -1.59 1.58 -9.74
N VAL A 114 -1.44 0.52 -8.97
CA VAL A 114 -1.00 -0.79 -9.45
C VAL A 114 -1.99 -1.86 -9.01
N ASP A 115 -2.47 -2.63 -9.99
CA ASP A 115 -3.30 -3.79 -9.72
C ASP A 115 -2.45 -4.97 -9.24
N MET A 116 -2.77 -5.49 -8.05
CA MET A 116 -2.15 -6.68 -7.46
C MET A 116 -3.20 -7.77 -7.17
N GLN A 117 -4.35 -7.74 -7.84
CA GLN A 117 -5.49 -8.63 -7.60
C GLN A 117 -5.35 -10.01 -8.25
N ALA A 118 -4.16 -10.49 -8.41
CA ALA A 118 -3.80 -11.70 -9.15
C ALA A 118 -4.63 -12.96 -8.83
N CYS A 119 -5.26 -13.02 -7.67
CA CYS A 119 -5.90 -14.21 -7.16
C CYS A 119 -7.41 -14.04 -6.93
N ASN A 120 -7.96 -12.90 -7.29
CA ASN A 120 -9.40 -12.66 -7.21
C ASN A 120 -10.06 -13.01 -8.53
N ASN A 121 -11.00 -13.96 -8.52
CA ASN A 121 -12.00 -13.99 -9.58
C ASN A 121 -12.75 -12.65 -9.53
N MET A 122 -12.73 -11.90 -10.62
CA MET A 122 -13.19 -10.51 -10.78
C MET A 122 -14.69 -10.26 -10.47
N THR A 123 -15.31 -11.04 -9.63
CA THR A 123 -16.70 -10.90 -9.20
C THR A 123 -16.85 -10.13 -7.89
N GLY A 124 -16.02 -9.15 -7.66
CA GLY A 124 -16.32 -8.00 -6.78
C GLY A 124 -16.54 -8.24 -5.28
N HIS A 125 -16.58 -9.47 -4.79
CA HIS A 125 -16.85 -9.74 -3.39
C HIS A 125 -16.06 -10.92 -2.83
N ALA A 126 -15.44 -10.62 -1.71
CA ALA A 126 -14.97 -11.55 -0.67
C ALA A 126 -14.05 -12.69 -1.09
N LEU A 127 -12.93 -12.63 -0.56
CA LEU A 127 -11.86 -13.53 -0.14
C LEU A 127 -12.14 -15.04 -0.02
N THR A 128 -13.29 -15.55 -0.41
CA THR A 128 -13.67 -16.93 -0.10
C THR A 128 -13.13 -17.95 -1.07
N ASN A 129 -12.58 -17.52 -2.21
CA ASN A 129 -12.01 -18.48 -3.17
C ASN A 129 -10.82 -17.88 -3.92
N MET A 130 -9.65 -17.88 -3.29
CA MET A 130 -8.41 -17.84 -4.05
C MET A 130 -8.30 -19.19 -4.78
N THR A 131 -8.90 -19.28 -5.97
CA THR A 131 -8.85 -20.46 -6.81
C THR A 131 -7.56 -20.48 -7.63
N GLY A 132 -7.08 -21.66 -7.97
CA GLY A 132 -5.97 -21.80 -8.93
C GLY A 132 -4.56 -21.66 -8.37
N GLY A 133 -4.29 -22.15 -7.17
CA GLY A 133 -2.91 -22.24 -6.65
C GLY A 133 -2.35 -20.97 -6.03
N CYS A 134 -3.14 -19.89 -5.97
CA CYS A 134 -2.71 -18.63 -5.37
C CYS A 134 -2.69 -18.64 -3.85
N GLN A 135 -3.41 -19.54 -3.22
CA GLN A 135 -3.59 -19.57 -1.77
C GLN A 135 -2.38 -20.18 -1.06
N GLY A 136 -1.86 -19.43 -0.11
CA GLY A 136 -0.88 -19.89 0.87
C GLY A 136 -1.51 -20.11 2.25
N CYS A 137 -0.73 -19.91 3.29
CA CYS A 137 -1.18 -20.06 4.68
C CYS A 137 -2.19 -18.99 5.07
N ALA A 138 -3.24 -19.37 5.79
CA ALA A 138 -4.23 -18.45 6.38
C ALA A 138 -4.82 -17.44 5.40
N THR A 139 -5.17 -17.87 4.20
CA THR A 139 -5.75 -17.03 3.12
C THR A 139 -4.81 -15.96 2.53
N HIS A 140 -3.55 -15.96 2.90
CA HIS A 140 -2.55 -15.10 2.28
C HIS A 140 -2.03 -15.71 0.96
N PRO A 141 -1.45 -14.90 0.06
CA PRO A 141 -0.93 -15.42 -1.20
C PRO A 141 0.21 -16.41 -0.99
N GLY A 142 0.16 -17.54 -1.71
CA GLY A 142 1.26 -18.47 -1.84
C GLY A 142 2.27 -18.01 -2.89
N ILE A 143 3.26 -18.86 -3.21
CA ILE A 143 4.32 -18.54 -4.19
C ILE A 143 3.74 -18.15 -5.55
N ASP A 144 2.74 -18.91 -6.04
CA ASP A 144 2.10 -18.59 -7.31
C ASP A 144 1.27 -17.29 -7.25
N GLY A 145 0.67 -17.00 -6.10
CA GLY A 145 0.00 -15.73 -5.84
C GLY A 145 0.98 -14.55 -5.95
N HIS A 146 2.13 -14.63 -5.30
CA HIS A 146 3.17 -13.61 -5.39
C HIS A 146 3.72 -13.44 -6.81
N ARG A 147 3.93 -14.55 -7.53
CA ARG A 147 4.34 -14.52 -8.94
C ARG A 147 3.34 -13.76 -9.80
N ARG A 148 2.04 -14.02 -9.64
CA ARG A 148 0.98 -13.32 -10.39
C ARG A 148 0.88 -11.85 -10.03
N MET A 149 1.04 -11.49 -8.74
CA MET A 149 1.14 -10.08 -8.33
C MET A 149 2.28 -9.37 -9.07
N PHE A 150 3.43 -10.02 -9.16
CA PHE A 150 4.57 -9.51 -9.92
C PHE A 150 4.23 -9.35 -11.41
N GLU A 151 3.66 -10.37 -12.05
CA GLU A 151 3.30 -10.37 -13.46
C GLU A 151 2.30 -9.25 -13.81
N LEU A 152 1.39 -8.90 -12.89
CA LEU A 152 0.45 -7.78 -13.07
C LEU A 152 1.11 -6.42 -12.85
N SER A 153 1.94 -6.29 -11.83
CA SER A 153 2.48 -5.00 -11.41
C SER A 153 3.75 -4.59 -12.17
N TYR A 154 4.61 -5.55 -12.49
CA TYR A 154 5.93 -5.28 -13.09
C TYR A 154 5.87 -4.53 -14.43
N PRO A 155 4.97 -4.83 -15.39
CA PRO A 155 4.90 -4.09 -16.65
C PRO A 155 4.69 -2.59 -16.44
N THR A 156 3.75 -2.22 -15.56
CA THR A 156 3.49 -0.81 -15.20
C THR A 156 4.70 -0.16 -14.55
N MET A 157 5.36 -0.86 -13.62
CA MET A 157 6.55 -0.34 -12.96
C MET A 157 7.71 -0.15 -13.93
N LYS A 158 7.94 -1.14 -14.80
CA LYS A 158 8.99 -1.10 -15.81
C LYS A 158 8.81 0.07 -16.78
N GLU A 159 7.61 0.24 -17.33
CA GLU A 159 7.29 1.34 -18.24
C GLU A 159 7.47 2.70 -17.54
N THR A 160 6.96 2.82 -16.32
CA THR A 160 7.00 4.08 -15.57
C THR A 160 8.42 4.51 -15.22
N LEU A 161 9.32 3.57 -14.92
CA LEU A 161 10.70 3.84 -14.52
C LEU A 161 11.69 3.78 -15.69
N GLY A 162 11.24 3.35 -16.87
CA GLY A 162 12.09 3.26 -18.06
C GLY A 162 13.12 2.12 -18.00
N TRP A 163 12.80 1.00 -17.35
CA TRP A 163 13.67 -0.18 -17.21
C TRP A 163 13.60 -1.14 -18.39
#